data_afd92959a306a01264373644a7fa6f00
#
_entry.id   afd92959a306a01264373644a7fa6f00
#
_cell.length_a   1.000
_cell.length_b   1.000
_cell.length_c   1.000
_cell.angle_alpha   90.00
_cell.angle_beta   90.00
_cell.angle_gamma   90.00
#
_symmetry.space_group_name_H-M   'P 1'
#
loop_
_entity.id
_entity.type
_entity.pdbx_description
1 polymer ?
#
loop_
_entity_poly.entity_id
_entity_poly.type
_entity_poly.pdbx_seq_one_letter_code
_entity_poly.pdbx_strand_id
1 'polypeptide(L)'
;KQIIIIWPNIDAGSDGISQAIRRFRENNHQFLLHAYKNFKPEDYIPLLKNASCAVGNSSSFIRDASFLGTPVVLVGSRQDGREWCSSVKRVEPKHNEILEAIDFQVQHGTYAVSDIYGEVGVSALIVKTIKQLKPYSQKCLSYVNL
;
A
#
# COMPACT_ATOMS: atom_id res chain seq x y z
N LYS A 1 -7.62 18.33 9.04
CA LYS A 1 -7.33 17.54 7.84
C LYS A 1 -8.49 16.57 7.59
N GLN A 2 -8.72 16.22 6.32
CA GLN A 2 -9.69 15.22 5.88
C GLN A 2 -9.09 13.81 5.98
N ILE A 3 -9.88 12.83 6.41
CA ILE A 3 -9.49 11.43 6.47
C ILE A 3 -10.32 10.65 5.45
N ILE A 4 -9.65 9.92 4.57
CA ILE A 4 -10.27 9.02 3.61
C ILE A 4 -9.93 7.59 4.01
N ILE A 5 -10.95 6.78 4.27
CA ILE A 5 -10.81 5.35 4.57
C ILE A 5 -11.25 4.55 3.36
N ILE A 6 -10.37 3.67 2.89
CA ILE A 6 -10.74 2.62 1.95
C ILE A 6 -11.09 1.39 2.77
N TRP A 7 -12.29 0.86 2.54
CA TRP A 7 -12.80 -0.29 3.28
C TRP A 7 -11.87 -1.51 3.10
N PRO A 8 -11.60 -2.27 4.15
CA PRO A 8 -10.73 -3.44 4.03
C PRO A 8 -11.32 -4.48 3.07
N ASN A 9 -10.44 -5.18 2.36
CA ASN A 9 -10.83 -6.33 1.55
C ASN A 9 -11.32 -7.48 2.45
N ILE A 10 -11.89 -8.52 1.83
CA ILE A 10 -12.40 -9.73 2.51
C ILE A 10 -11.19 -10.64 2.84
N ASP A 11 -10.24 -10.12 3.60
CA ASP A 11 -9.10 -10.87 4.11
C ASP A 11 -9.38 -11.35 5.55
N ALA A 12 -8.66 -12.34 6.04
CA ALA A 12 -8.77 -12.79 7.42
C ALA A 12 -8.54 -11.61 8.40
N GLY A 13 -9.45 -11.43 9.37
CA GLY A 13 -9.41 -10.33 10.33
C GLY A 13 -10.05 -9.01 9.87
N SER A 14 -10.52 -8.92 8.63
CA SER A 14 -11.18 -7.71 8.10
C SER A 14 -12.45 -7.32 8.85
N ASP A 15 -13.16 -8.29 9.44
CA ASP A 15 -14.38 -8.03 10.22
C ASP A 15 -14.11 -7.16 11.45
N GLY A 16 -13.03 -7.43 12.18
CA GLY A 16 -12.61 -6.63 13.32
C GLY A 16 -12.28 -5.19 12.95
N ILE A 17 -11.59 -4.99 11.83
CA ILE A 17 -11.27 -3.66 11.30
C ILE A 17 -12.56 -2.93 10.89
N SER A 18 -13.46 -3.62 10.18
CA SER A 18 -14.74 -3.07 9.75
C SER A 18 -15.62 -2.64 10.92
N GLN A 19 -15.67 -3.44 11.98
CA GLN A 19 -16.39 -3.09 13.23
C GLN A 19 -15.77 -1.87 13.91
N ALA A 20 -14.43 -1.81 14.00
CA ALA A 20 -13.73 -0.68 14.60
C ALA A 20 -14.01 0.63 13.84
N ILE A 21 -13.98 0.61 12.51
CA ILE A 21 -14.32 1.77 11.67
C ILE A 21 -15.76 2.22 11.91
N ARG A 22 -16.72 1.30 11.95
CA ARG A 22 -18.14 1.64 12.20
C ARG A 22 -18.32 2.29 13.57
N ARG A 23 -17.80 1.67 14.64
CA ARG A 23 -17.87 2.21 16.00
C ARG A 23 -17.21 3.59 16.12
N PHE A 24 -16.06 3.77 15.45
CA PHE A 24 -15.39 5.06 15.46
C PHE A 24 -16.27 6.13 14.80
N ARG A 25 -16.87 5.86 13.66
CA ARG A 25 -17.76 6.80 12.95
C ARG A 25 -19.01 7.15 13.75
N GLU A 26 -19.62 6.16 14.42
CA GLU A 26 -20.82 6.35 15.25
C GLU A 26 -20.55 7.27 16.46
N ASN A 27 -19.33 7.22 17.00
CA ASN A 27 -18.98 7.98 18.20
C ASN A 27 -18.24 9.29 17.91
N ASN A 28 -17.91 9.59 16.65
CA ASN A 28 -17.02 10.70 16.28
C ASN A 28 -17.52 11.45 15.04
N HIS A 29 -18.75 11.95 15.08
CA HIS A 29 -19.38 12.67 13.96
C HIS A 29 -18.70 14.00 13.60
N GLN A 30 -17.88 14.54 14.51
CA GLN A 30 -17.16 15.81 14.34
C GLN A 30 -15.96 15.72 13.37
N PHE A 31 -15.51 14.53 13.04
CA PHE A 31 -14.37 14.35 12.13
C PHE A 31 -14.82 14.28 10.67
N LEU A 32 -14.07 14.95 9.78
CA LEU A 32 -14.22 14.84 8.33
C LEU A 32 -13.67 13.50 7.84
N LEU A 33 -14.43 12.44 8.07
CA LEU A 33 -14.07 11.08 7.73
C LEU A 33 -14.99 10.54 6.64
N HIS A 34 -14.41 10.22 5.49
CA HIS A 34 -15.11 9.66 4.33
C HIS A 34 -14.66 8.22 4.12
N ALA A 35 -15.61 7.28 4.09
CA ALA A 35 -15.35 5.87 3.89
C ALA A 35 -15.89 5.40 2.53
N TYR A 36 -15.02 4.79 1.75
CA TYR A 36 -15.33 4.27 0.42
C TYR A 36 -15.02 2.76 0.35
N LYS A 37 -15.80 2.04 -0.43
CA LYS A 37 -15.52 0.60 -0.65
C LYS A 37 -14.34 0.39 -1.57
N ASN A 38 -14.27 1.17 -2.63
CA ASN A 38 -13.25 1.07 -3.66
C ASN A 38 -13.18 2.35 -4.47
N PHE A 39 -12.10 2.51 -5.22
CA PHE A 39 -11.90 3.55 -6.23
C PHE A 39 -11.53 2.92 -7.56
N LYS A 40 -11.88 3.58 -8.66
CA LYS A 40 -11.28 3.27 -9.95
C LYS A 40 -9.81 3.69 -9.94
N PRO A 41 -8.94 3.05 -10.72
CA PRO A 41 -7.52 3.42 -10.78
C PRO A 41 -7.29 4.90 -11.10
N GLU A 42 -8.12 5.47 -11.98
CA GLU A 42 -8.05 6.87 -12.41
C GLU A 42 -8.29 7.85 -11.26
N ASP A 43 -9.10 7.45 -10.27
CA ASP A 43 -9.39 8.25 -9.07
C ASP A 43 -8.41 7.94 -7.93
N TYR A 44 -8.04 6.66 -7.80
CA TYR A 44 -7.16 6.19 -6.71
C TYR A 44 -5.75 6.76 -6.81
N ILE A 45 -5.16 6.75 -8.00
CA ILE A 45 -3.78 7.21 -8.20
C ILE A 45 -3.62 8.71 -7.87
N PRO A 46 -4.48 9.62 -8.36
CA PRO A 46 -4.43 11.01 -7.92
C PRO A 46 -4.70 11.20 -6.43
N LEU A 47 -5.62 10.43 -5.85
CA LEU A 47 -5.90 10.46 -4.42
C LEU A 47 -4.65 10.11 -3.60
N LEU A 48 -4.00 8.99 -3.94
CA LEU A 48 -2.79 8.53 -3.26
C LEU A 48 -1.64 9.53 -3.43
N LYS A 49 -1.44 10.06 -4.65
CA LYS A 49 -0.40 11.06 -4.95
C LYS A 49 -0.52 12.32 -4.12
N ASN A 50 -1.74 12.78 -3.86
CA ASN A 50 -2.01 14.02 -3.13
C ASN A 50 -2.25 13.80 -1.62
N ALA A 51 -2.15 12.56 -1.15
CA ALA A 51 -2.27 12.28 0.28
C ALA A 51 -1.07 12.83 1.05
N SER A 52 -1.34 13.54 2.15
CA SER A 52 -0.27 13.99 3.06
C SER A 52 0.46 12.82 3.71
N CYS A 53 -0.24 11.71 3.92
CA CYS A 53 0.31 10.44 4.41
C CYS A 53 -0.71 9.32 4.15
N ALA A 54 -0.23 8.17 3.68
CA ALA A 54 -1.02 6.95 3.57
C ALA A 54 -0.68 6.03 4.75
N VAL A 55 -1.71 5.49 5.43
CA VAL A 55 -1.55 4.69 6.65
C VAL A 55 -2.24 3.35 6.49
N GLY A 56 -1.53 2.25 6.72
CA GLY A 56 -2.10 0.90 6.68
C GLY A 56 -1.11 -0.17 6.26
N ASN A 57 -1.60 -1.31 5.76
CA ASN A 57 -0.77 -2.45 5.39
C ASN A 57 -1.00 -2.94 3.95
N SER A 58 -1.54 -2.09 3.09
CA SER A 58 -1.78 -2.41 1.69
C SER A 58 -0.46 -2.54 0.91
N SER A 59 -0.40 -3.49 -0.03
CA SER A 59 0.74 -3.60 -0.95
C SER A 59 0.85 -2.41 -1.91
N SER A 60 -0.24 -1.70 -2.19
CA SER A 60 -0.24 -0.45 -2.94
C SER A 60 0.62 0.63 -2.27
N PHE A 61 0.69 0.62 -0.92
CA PHE A 61 1.49 1.58 -0.16
C PHE A 61 3.00 1.39 -0.31
N ILE A 62 3.45 0.19 -0.67
CA ILE A 62 4.87 -0.04 -0.97
C ILE A 62 5.16 0.00 -2.48
N ARG A 63 4.17 -0.24 -3.34
CA ARG A 63 4.34 -0.28 -4.80
C ARG A 63 3.97 1.04 -5.45
N ASP A 64 2.71 1.41 -5.35
CA ASP A 64 2.19 2.59 -6.06
C ASP A 64 2.62 3.89 -5.36
N ALA A 65 2.58 3.93 -4.01
CA ALA A 65 3.02 5.10 -3.26
C ALA A 65 4.52 5.39 -3.43
N SER A 66 5.37 4.37 -3.57
CA SER A 66 6.80 4.55 -3.86
C SER A 66 7.02 5.26 -5.19
N PHE A 67 6.30 4.86 -6.23
CA PHE A 67 6.35 5.50 -7.54
C PHE A 67 5.78 6.92 -7.56
N LEU A 68 4.91 7.24 -6.62
CA LEU A 68 4.30 8.57 -6.49
C LEU A 68 5.05 9.49 -5.51
N GLY A 69 5.99 8.96 -4.75
CA GLY A 69 6.67 9.69 -3.68
C GLY A 69 5.77 10.03 -2.48
N THR A 70 4.68 9.31 -2.30
CA THR A 70 3.73 9.54 -1.22
C THR A 70 4.29 9.04 0.11
N PRO A 71 4.25 9.85 1.20
CA PRO A 71 4.63 9.40 2.52
C PRO A 71 3.74 8.25 3.02
N VAL A 72 4.33 7.19 3.57
CA VAL A 72 3.62 6.00 4.03
C VAL A 72 3.99 5.63 5.45
N VAL A 73 2.99 5.34 6.28
CA VAL A 73 3.13 4.61 7.53
C VAL A 73 2.60 3.19 7.32
N LEU A 74 3.52 2.24 7.23
CA LEU A 74 3.21 0.83 7.01
C LEU A 74 3.05 0.13 8.36
N VAL A 75 1.83 -0.29 8.68
CA VAL A 75 1.49 -0.85 9.99
C VAL A 75 1.58 -2.37 9.99
N GLY A 76 2.38 -2.93 10.89
CA GLY A 76 2.51 -4.36 11.11
C GLY A 76 3.43 -5.07 10.10
N SER A 77 3.37 -6.40 10.09
CA SER A 77 4.32 -7.28 9.39
C SER A 77 3.83 -7.87 8.07
N ARG A 78 2.59 -7.55 7.63
CA ARG A 78 2.00 -8.17 6.43
C ARG A 78 2.86 -8.03 5.18
N GLN A 79 3.67 -6.99 5.10
CA GLN A 79 4.52 -6.70 3.95
C GLN A 79 6.00 -7.03 4.19
N ASP A 80 6.35 -7.64 5.33
CA ASP A 80 7.73 -8.04 5.62
C ASP A 80 8.25 -8.99 4.54
N GLY A 81 9.54 -8.89 4.22
CA GLY A 81 10.18 -9.64 3.14
C GLY A 81 10.00 -9.03 1.74
N ARG A 82 9.28 -7.91 1.61
CA ARG A 82 9.22 -7.11 0.38
C ARG A 82 10.15 -5.92 0.47
N GLU A 83 10.64 -5.47 -0.66
CA GLU A 83 11.41 -4.24 -0.76
C GLU A 83 10.49 -3.02 -0.63
N TRP A 84 11.01 -1.94 -0.07
CA TRP A 84 10.36 -0.62 -0.05
C TRP A 84 11.39 0.49 -0.06
N CYS A 85 10.97 1.67 -0.49
CA CYS A 85 11.83 2.83 -0.57
C CYS A 85 11.75 3.71 0.70
N SER A 86 12.50 4.82 0.70
CA SER A 86 12.59 5.75 1.82
C SER A 86 11.27 6.42 2.22
N SER A 87 10.27 6.46 1.32
CA SER A 87 8.95 7.03 1.63
C SER A 87 8.12 6.17 2.60
N VAL A 88 8.53 4.93 2.87
CA VAL A 88 7.81 3.98 3.70
C VAL A 88 8.46 3.87 5.07
N LYS A 89 7.70 4.22 6.12
CA LYS A 89 8.08 4.01 7.51
C LYS A 89 7.24 2.88 8.10
N ARG A 90 7.86 1.73 8.34
CA ARG A 90 7.20 0.58 8.99
C ARG A 90 7.16 0.79 10.50
N VAL A 91 6.02 0.47 11.11
CA VAL A 91 5.79 0.55 12.55
C VAL A 91 5.01 -0.67 13.06
N GLU A 92 5.13 -0.97 14.32
CA GLU A 92 4.26 -1.96 14.97
C GLU A 92 2.84 -1.40 15.16
N PRO A 93 1.80 -2.25 15.31
CA PRO A 93 0.41 -1.82 15.47
C PRO A 93 0.16 -1.26 16.87
N LYS A 94 0.94 -0.27 17.29
CA LYS A 94 0.85 0.43 18.57
C LYS A 94 0.49 1.89 18.33
N HIS A 95 -0.45 2.39 19.11
CA HIS A 95 -1.03 3.72 18.97
C HIS A 95 0.04 4.82 18.88
N ASN A 96 0.96 4.88 19.82
CA ASN A 96 1.96 5.94 19.88
C ASN A 96 2.95 5.87 18.71
N GLU A 97 3.41 4.66 18.34
CA GLU A 97 4.32 4.47 17.22
C GLU A 97 3.68 4.92 15.88
N ILE A 98 2.38 4.63 15.71
CA ILE A 98 1.63 5.06 14.52
C ILE A 98 1.50 6.58 14.49
N LEU A 99 1.13 7.22 15.60
CA LEU A 99 0.97 8.69 15.66
C LEU A 99 2.30 9.41 15.39
N GLU A 100 3.37 9.02 16.05
CA GLU A 100 4.70 9.59 15.84
C GLU A 100 5.16 9.44 14.38
N ALA A 101 4.89 8.28 13.79
CA ALA A 101 5.22 8.04 12.39
C ALA A 101 4.38 8.89 11.44
N ILE A 102 3.10 9.08 11.70
CA ILE A 102 2.22 9.96 10.92
C ILE A 102 2.71 11.41 10.99
N ASP A 103 3.01 11.90 12.19
CA ASP A 103 3.51 13.26 12.39
C ASP A 103 4.83 13.48 11.65
N PHE A 104 5.76 12.53 11.76
CA PHE A 104 7.01 12.56 11.02
C PHE A 104 6.78 12.62 9.50
N GLN A 105 5.96 11.72 8.96
CA GLN A 105 5.69 11.64 7.52
C GLN A 105 4.99 12.88 6.98
N VAL A 106 4.03 13.42 7.73
CA VAL A 106 3.32 14.65 7.37
C VAL A 106 4.23 15.88 7.40
N GLN A 107 5.18 15.94 8.33
CA GLN A 107 6.18 17.02 8.40
C GLN A 107 7.23 16.91 7.30
N HIS A 108 7.67 15.70 6.97
CA HIS A 108 8.61 15.46 5.87
C HIS A 108 8.02 15.89 4.53
N GLY A 109 6.75 15.59 4.29
CA GLY A 109 6.09 15.82 3.01
C GLY A 109 6.49 14.80 1.93
N THR A 110 6.32 15.16 0.66
CA THR A 110 6.54 14.27 -0.49
C THR A 110 8.01 13.86 -0.61
N TYR A 111 8.24 12.60 -0.94
CA TYR A 111 9.55 12.02 -1.22
C TYR A 111 9.89 12.05 -2.72
N ALA A 112 11.16 11.82 -3.04
CA ALA A 112 11.55 11.50 -4.40
C ALA A 112 10.86 10.20 -4.85
N VAL A 113 10.46 10.16 -6.12
CA VAL A 113 9.87 8.95 -6.72
C VAL A 113 10.92 7.82 -6.76
N SER A 114 10.46 6.59 -6.61
CA SER A 114 11.30 5.39 -6.65
C SER A 114 10.83 4.45 -7.73
N ASP A 115 11.77 3.92 -8.50
CA ASP A 115 11.58 2.95 -9.57
C ASP A 115 11.77 1.50 -9.12
N ILE A 116 11.89 1.26 -7.81
CA ILE A 116 12.13 -0.07 -7.21
C ILE A 116 11.15 -1.16 -7.72
N TYR A 117 9.94 -0.76 -8.11
CA TYR A 117 8.94 -1.66 -8.67
C TYR A 117 8.76 -1.50 -10.19
N GLY A 118 9.64 -0.80 -10.86
CA GLY A 118 9.70 -0.65 -12.30
C GLY A 118 9.52 0.78 -12.78
N GLU A 119 9.82 0.96 -14.06
CA GLU A 119 9.80 2.24 -14.77
C GLU A 119 8.65 2.31 -15.76
N VAL A 120 8.45 3.51 -16.31
CA VAL A 120 7.52 3.70 -17.42
C VAL A 120 8.01 2.91 -18.65
N GLY A 121 7.09 2.18 -19.31
CA GLY A 121 7.44 1.37 -20.49
C GLY A 121 7.81 -0.08 -20.21
N VAL A 122 7.72 -0.54 -18.96
CA VAL A 122 8.00 -1.93 -18.57
C VAL A 122 7.20 -2.97 -19.37
N SER A 123 6.02 -2.64 -19.87
CA SER A 123 5.22 -3.53 -20.72
C SER A 123 5.93 -3.92 -22.01
N ALA A 124 6.66 -3.00 -22.65
CA ALA A 124 7.46 -3.31 -23.83
C ALA A 124 8.62 -4.25 -23.51
N LEU A 125 9.26 -4.07 -22.35
CA LEU A 125 10.32 -4.96 -21.86
C LEU A 125 9.76 -6.37 -21.57
N ILE A 126 8.60 -6.45 -20.93
CA ILE A 126 7.92 -7.73 -20.66
C ILE A 126 7.63 -8.48 -21.97
N VAL A 127 7.05 -7.80 -22.96
CA VAL A 127 6.77 -8.40 -24.29
C VAL A 127 8.06 -8.89 -24.96
N LYS A 128 9.11 -8.08 -24.93
CA LYS A 128 10.42 -8.47 -25.47
C LYS A 128 10.97 -9.72 -24.79
N THR A 129 10.91 -9.75 -23.45
CA THR A 129 11.38 -10.88 -22.65
C THR A 129 10.58 -12.16 -22.94
N ILE A 130 9.23 -12.06 -22.98
CA ILE A 130 8.35 -13.21 -23.28
C ILE A 130 8.68 -13.79 -24.67
N LYS A 131 8.93 -12.95 -25.68
CA LYS A 131 9.31 -13.42 -27.03
C LYS A 131 10.64 -14.20 -27.07
N GLN A 132 11.51 -13.96 -26.09
CA GLN A 132 12.83 -14.62 -26.00
C GLN A 132 12.79 -15.88 -25.10
N LEU A 133 11.76 -16.02 -24.27
CA LEU A 133 11.61 -17.20 -23.40
C LEU A 133 11.30 -18.44 -24.22
N LYS A 134 12.02 -19.52 -23.94
CA LYS A 134 11.62 -20.84 -24.44
C LYS A 134 10.40 -21.31 -23.62
N PRO A 135 9.31 -21.70 -24.29
CA PRO A 135 8.15 -22.23 -23.58
C PRO A 135 8.54 -23.42 -22.72
N TYR A 136 8.11 -23.40 -21.48
CA TYR A 136 8.31 -24.48 -20.53
C TYR A 136 6.95 -25.06 -20.18
N SER A 137 6.74 -26.32 -20.53
CA SER A 137 5.42 -26.96 -20.48
C SER A 137 5.16 -27.81 -19.24
N GLN A 138 6.19 -28.18 -18.49
CA GLN A 138 6.03 -29.09 -17.35
C GLN A 138 6.61 -28.54 -16.07
N LYS A 139 5.80 -28.53 -15.01
CA LYS A 139 6.27 -28.21 -13.66
C LYS A 139 6.94 -29.44 -13.06
N CYS A 140 8.18 -29.28 -12.59
CA CYS A 140 8.85 -30.26 -11.74
C CYS A 140 8.72 -29.81 -10.29
N LEU A 141 8.46 -30.78 -9.39
CA LEU A 141 8.51 -30.53 -7.95
C LEU A 141 9.98 -30.43 -7.54
N SER A 142 10.39 -29.30 -6.96
CA SER A 142 11.80 -29.00 -6.62
C SER A 142 12.40 -29.93 -5.54
N TYR A 143 11.56 -30.71 -4.86
CA TYR A 143 11.98 -31.67 -3.82
C TYR A 143 11.95 -33.14 -4.29
N VAL A 144 11.68 -33.38 -5.56
CA VAL A 144 11.76 -34.72 -6.16
C VAL A 144 13.04 -34.78 -7.01
N ASN A 145 14.09 -35.39 -6.46
CA ASN A 145 15.25 -35.78 -7.24
C ASN A 145 14.84 -37.02 -8.07
N LEU A 146 14.67 -36.82 -9.36
CA LEU A 146 14.55 -37.92 -10.34
C LEU A 146 15.92 -38.44 -10.73
#